data_7540bf34a8fa1543e6c9e4d2c93a03f6
#
_entry.id   7540bf34a8fa1543e6c9e4d2c93a03f6
#
_cell.length_a   1.000
_cell.length_b   1.000
_cell.length_c   1.000
_cell.angle_alpha   90.00
_cell.angle_beta   90.00
_cell.angle_gamma   90.00
#
_symmetry.space_group_name_H-M   'P 1'
#
loop_
_entity.id
_entity.type
_entity.pdbx_description
1 polymer ?
#
loop_
_entity_poly.entity_id
_entity_poly.type
_entity_poly.pdbx_seq_one_letter_code
_entity_poly.pdbx_strand_id
1 'polypeptide(L)'
;MANKGLIGVQMSTIAPNKMPHFDAYESMGKLADIGYHCVEISQVPMTAENVAGFRKAIDELGLNVSSCTASTSPMLPGMPGEFLCNPDDYKKIVEDCRKLDCDMLRIGMLPMTCMGNYQKAVDFAKEANEYALKLKEDGIDLYYHNHHVEFVRYDGEFLLDIIRANAPALGFELDSHWIHRGGQDPVKFIKKYAGCIRLV
;
A
#
# COMPACT_ATOMS: atom_id res chain seq x y z
N MET A 1 -3.92 10.49 26.59
CA MET A 1 -3.31 11.40 25.60
C MET A 1 -3.71 10.86 24.22
N ALA A 2 -4.26 11.67 23.32
CA ALA A 2 -4.54 11.22 21.96
C ALA A 2 -3.20 10.81 21.33
N ASN A 3 -3.14 9.61 20.73
CA ASN A 3 -1.98 9.21 19.95
C ASN A 3 -1.82 10.21 18.81
N LYS A 4 -0.71 10.95 18.81
CA LYS A 4 -0.37 11.80 17.68
C LYS A 4 0.02 10.86 16.54
N GLY A 5 -0.59 11.04 15.38
CA GLY A 5 -0.17 10.34 14.17
C GLY A 5 1.30 10.66 13.84
N LEU A 6 2.02 9.68 13.30
CA LEU A 6 3.36 9.89 12.79
C LEU A 6 3.29 10.55 11.42
N ILE A 7 4.27 11.40 11.11
CA ILE A 7 4.47 11.93 9.77
C ILE A 7 5.52 11.08 9.10
N GLY A 8 5.13 10.44 7.99
CA GLY A 8 6.00 9.59 7.19
C GLY A 8 6.15 10.10 5.76
N VAL A 9 7.01 9.44 5.01
CA VAL A 9 7.21 9.70 3.58
C VAL A 9 7.06 8.43 2.78
N GLN A 10 6.35 8.54 1.65
CA GLN A 10 6.27 7.46 0.67
C GLN A 10 7.54 7.45 -0.17
N MET A 11 8.23 6.33 -0.20
CA MET A 11 9.56 6.22 -0.83
C MET A 11 9.53 6.31 -2.36
N SER A 12 8.36 6.25 -3.00
CA SER A 12 8.26 6.53 -4.45
C SER A 12 8.76 7.94 -4.83
N THR A 13 8.85 8.87 -3.87
CA THR A 13 9.43 10.20 -4.09
C THR A 13 10.94 10.17 -4.30
N ILE A 14 11.62 9.17 -3.73
CA ILE A 14 13.06 8.92 -3.77
C ILE A 14 13.40 7.52 -4.27
N ALA A 15 12.47 6.86 -4.95
CA ALA A 15 12.65 5.50 -5.47
C ALA A 15 13.81 5.40 -6.49
N PRO A 16 14.37 4.20 -6.69
CA PRO A 16 15.53 3.98 -7.56
C PRO A 16 15.41 4.53 -8.98
N ASN A 17 14.19 4.56 -9.52
CA ASN A 17 13.90 5.12 -10.84
C ASN A 17 14.04 6.66 -10.92
N LYS A 18 14.18 7.32 -9.78
CA LYS A 18 14.36 8.78 -9.65
C LYS A 18 15.75 9.16 -9.15
N MET A 19 16.51 8.18 -8.64
CA MET A 19 17.88 8.38 -8.11
C MET A 19 18.85 7.42 -8.81
N PRO A 20 19.96 7.93 -9.38
CA PRO A 20 20.93 7.09 -10.10
C PRO A 20 21.60 6.02 -9.22
N HIS A 21 21.71 6.28 -7.92
CA HIS A 21 22.28 5.36 -6.92
C HIS A 21 21.35 5.34 -5.71
N PHE A 22 20.51 4.31 -5.63
CA PHE A 22 19.64 4.10 -4.49
C PHE A 22 20.30 3.15 -3.49
N ASP A 23 20.46 3.60 -2.28
CA ASP A 23 20.82 2.80 -1.11
C ASP A 23 19.74 2.98 -0.06
N ALA A 24 19.16 1.86 0.42
CA ALA A 24 18.03 1.88 1.34
C ALA A 24 18.41 2.50 2.70
N TYR A 25 19.56 2.12 3.26
CA TYR A 25 20.01 2.64 4.55
C TYR A 25 20.37 4.13 4.49
N GLU A 26 21.16 4.54 3.47
CA GLU A 26 21.52 5.94 3.27
C GLU A 26 20.29 6.83 3.03
N SER A 27 19.34 6.34 2.23
CA SER A 27 18.08 7.05 1.95
C SER A 27 17.27 7.27 3.20
N MET A 28 17.12 6.23 4.05
CA MET A 28 16.44 6.34 5.33
C MET A 28 17.17 7.26 6.30
N GLY A 29 18.52 7.25 6.31
CA GLY A 29 19.33 8.18 7.10
C GLY A 29 19.01 9.65 6.76
N LYS A 30 18.98 9.99 5.48
CA LYS A 30 18.62 11.34 5.02
C LYS A 30 17.20 11.74 5.45
N LEU A 31 16.25 10.80 5.45
CA LEU A 31 14.88 11.06 5.90
C LEU A 31 14.82 11.27 7.42
N ALA A 32 15.59 10.50 8.20
CA ALA A 32 15.72 10.70 9.64
C ALA A 32 16.31 12.07 9.97
N ASP A 33 17.36 12.50 9.25
CA ASP A 33 17.99 13.82 9.41
C ASP A 33 17.03 14.98 9.14
N ILE A 34 16.08 14.80 8.20
CA ILE A 34 15.00 15.76 7.92
C ILE A 34 13.97 15.80 9.06
N GLY A 35 13.84 14.72 9.82
CA GLY A 35 12.90 14.58 10.94
C GLY A 35 11.69 13.70 10.67
N TYR A 36 11.70 12.86 9.63
CA TYR A 36 10.68 11.84 9.45
C TYR A 36 10.88 10.68 10.43
N HIS A 37 9.79 10.09 10.87
CA HIS A 37 9.78 8.98 11.83
C HIS A 37 9.36 7.64 11.23
N CYS A 38 8.77 7.66 10.04
CA CYS A 38 8.38 6.45 9.34
C CYS A 38 8.45 6.62 7.82
N VAL A 39 8.53 5.51 7.13
CA VAL A 39 8.49 5.45 5.67
C VAL A 39 7.44 4.43 5.21
N GLU A 40 6.87 4.69 4.05
CA GLU A 40 6.10 3.71 3.30
C GLU A 40 6.96 3.20 2.14
N ILE A 41 7.22 1.90 2.10
CA ILE A 41 8.03 1.30 1.04
C ILE A 41 7.15 1.06 -0.19
N SER A 42 7.36 1.90 -1.20
CA SER A 42 6.64 1.87 -2.47
C SER A 42 7.58 2.13 -3.63
N GLN A 43 7.45 1.36 -4.70
CA GLN A 43 8.28 1.45 -5.91
C GLN A 43 9.79 1.25 -5.67
N VAL A 44 10.14 0.58 -4.59
CA VAL A 44 11.50 0.12 -4.28
C VAL A 44 11.53 -1.39 -4.43
N PRO A 45 12.42 -1.96 -5.24
CA PRO A 45 12.57 -3.41 -5.32
C PRO A 45 12.95 -4.00 -3.97
N MET A 46 12.23 -5.03 -3.53
CA MET A 46 12.46 -5.72 -2.26
C MET A 46 13.56 -6.78 -2.44
N THR A 47 14.74 -6.34 -2.90
CA THR A 47 15.93 -7.19 -2.96
C THR A 47 16.43 -7.50 -1.55
N ALA A 48 17.17 -8.59 -1.37
CA ALA A 48 17.77 -8.93 -0.08
C ALA A 48 18.65 -7.79 0.48
N GLU A 49 19.35 -7.06 -0.41
CA GLU A 49 20.16 -5.92 -0.05
C GLU A 49 19.33 -4.75 0.48
N ASN A 50 18.26 -4.37 -0.24
CA ASN A 50 17.37 -3.29 0.19
C ASN A 50 16.65 -3.64 1.51
N VAL A 51 16.15 -4.87 1.65
CA VAL A 51 15.52 -5.32 2.90
C VAL A 51 16.50 -5.27 4.06
N ALA A 52 17.75 -5.70 3.86
CA ALA A 52 18.81 -5.60 4.88
C ALA A 52 19.13 -4.13 5.23
N GLY A 53 19.19 -3.25 4.23
CA GLY A 53 19.38 -1.80 4.42
C GLY A 53 18.26 -1.16 5.23
N PHE A 54 16.99 -1.48 4.91
CA PHE A 54 15.83 -1.03 5.68
C PHE A 54 15.86 -1.56 7.11
N ARG A 55 16.15 -2.86 7.31
CA ARG A 55 16.27 -3.45 8.64
C ARG A 55 17.31 -2.72 9.48
N LYS A 56 18.50 -2.50 8.91
CA LYS A 56 19.58 -1.76 9.57
C LYS A 56 19.14 -0.34 9.97
N ALA A 57 18.43 0.36 9.10
CA ALA A 57 17.93 1.71 9.41
C ALA A 57 16.88 1.72 10.54
N ILE A 58 16.00 0.71 10.61
CA ILE A 58 15.07 0.54 11.72
C ILE A 58 15.85 0.36 13.04
N ASP A 59 16.86 -0.51 13.05
CA ASP A 59 17.62 -0.83 14.25
C ASP A 59 18.52 0.33 14.75
N GLU A 60 19.16 1.05 13.82
CA GLU A 60 20.17 2.06 14.17
C GLU A 60 19.61 3.49 14.22
N LEU A 61 18.58 3.81 13.41
CA LEU A 61 18.06 5.18 13.28
C LEU A 61 16.68 5.35 13.95
N GLY A 62 16.07 4.27 14.42
CA GLY A 62 14.77 4.31 15.09
C GLY A 62 13.61 4.69 14.17
N LEU A 63 13.77 4.53 12.86
CA LEU A 63 12.70 4.72 11.88
C LEU A 63 11.77 3.50 11.86
N ASN A 64 10.51 3.73 11.48
CA ASN A 64 9.53 2.68 11.31
C ASN A 64 9.17 2.51 9.83
N VAL A 65 8.78 1.30 9.44
CA VAL A 65 8.11 1.05 8.16
C VAL A 65 6.62 1.02 8.42
N SER A 66 5.89 2.01 7.90
CA SER A 66 4.44 2.11 8.09
C SER A 66 3.67 1.13 7.23
N SER A 67 4.16 0.85 6.03
CA SER A 67 3.60 -0.14 5.11
C SER A 67 4.61 -0.58 4.05
N CYS A 68 4.42 -1.81 3.56
CA CYS A 68 5.03 -2.32 2.34
C CYS A 68 3.98 -2.38 1.22
N THR A 69 4.43 -2.43 -0.03
CA THR A 69 3.53 -2.51 -1.19
C THR A 69 3.59 -3.88 -1.83
N ALA A 70 2.43 -4.48 -2.11
CA ALA A 70 2.28 -5.62 -2.99
C ALA A 70 0.98 -5.49 -3.80
N SER A 71 0.84 -6.29 -4.85
CA SER A 71 -0.39 -6.38 -5.64
C SER A 71 -0.90 -7.80 -5.66
N THR A 72 -2.21 -8.01 -5.84
CA THR A 72 -2.76 -9.38 -5.99
C THR A 72 -2.24 -10.02 -7.26
N SER A 73 -2.17 -9.24 -8.35
CA SER A 73 -1.74 -9.66 -9.69
C SER A 73 -1.10 -8.49 -10.44
N PRO A 74 -0.43 -8.71 -11.59
CA PRO A 74 0.15 -7.63 -12.38
C PRO A 74 -0.88 -6.56 -12.79
N MET A 75 -0.52 -5.28 -12.67
CA MET A 75 -1.36 -4.16 -13.12
C MET A 75 -1.60 -4.22 -14.64
N LEU A 76 -0.59 -4.62 -15.40
CA LEU A 76 -0.67 -4.89 -16.83
C LEU A 76 -0.13 -6.30 -17.12
N PRO A 77 -0.70 -7.04 -18.09
CA PRO A 77 -0.20 -8.37 -18.49
C PRO A 77 1.29 -8.34 -18.82
N GLY A 78 2.07 -9.26 -18.22
CA GLY A 78 3.52 -9.38 -18.43
C GLY A 78 4.38 -8.35 -17.68
N MET A 79 3.79 -7.50 -16.84
CA MET A 79 4.55 -6.59 -15.99
C MET A 79 5.33 -7.37 -14.93
N PRO A 80 6.66 -7.14 -14.79
CA PRO A 80 7.45 -7.81 -13.77
C PRO A 80 7.09 -7.29 -12.38
N GLY A 81 7.23 -8.14 -11.37
CA GLY A 81 6.98 -7.80 -9.97
C GLY A 81 6.79 -9.05 -9.12
N GLU A 82 6.56 -8.83 -7.83
CA GLU A 82 6.18 -9.85 -6.87
C GLU A 82 4.68 -9.70 -6.59
N PHE A 83 3.93 -10.80 -6.67
CA PHE A 83 2.47 -10.79 -6.62
C PHE A 83 1.93 -11.81 -5.63
N LEU A 84 0.88 -11.45 -4.90
CA LEU A 84 0.24 -12.34 -3.92
C LEU A 84 -0.33 -13.62 -4.55
N CYS A 85 -0.68 -13.59 -5.84
CA CYS A 85 -1.16 -14.77 -6.56
C CYS A 85 -0.08 -15.82 -6.84
N ASN A 86 1.21 -15.47 -6.73
CA ASN A 86 2.31 -16.43 -6.82
C ASN A 86 2.66 -16.92 -5.41
N PRO A 87 2.64 -18.24 -5.13
CA PRO A 87 2.89 -18.77 -3.80
C PRO A 87 4.29 -18.49 -3.24
N ASP A 88 5.31 -18.40 -4.11
CA ASP A 88 6.68 -18.12 -3.67
C ASP A 88 6.86 -16.62 -3.38
N ASP A 89 6.30 -15.76 -4.21
CA ASP A 89 6.25 -14.31 -3.95
C ASP A 89 5.48 -14.02 -2.66
N TYR A 90 4.33 -14.67 -2.44
CA TYR A 90 3.54 -14.52 -1.22
C TYR A 90 4.38 -14.80 0.03
N LYS A 91 5.10 -15.91 0.05
CA LYS A 91 5.98 -16.27 1.19
C LYS A 91 7.06 -15.24 1.42
N LYS A 92 7.71 -14.79 0.32
CA LYS A 92 8.73 -13.76 0.37
C LYS A 92 8.19 -12.44 0.90
N ILE A 93 7.04 -11.97 0.41
CA ILE A 93 6.38 -10.74 0.86
C ILE A 93 6.10 -10.79 2.37
N VAL A 94 5.53 -11.91 2.86
CA VAL A 94 5.26 -12.11 4.29
C VAL A 94 6.56 -12.10 5.10
N GLU A 95 7.60 -12.78 4.62
CA GLU A 95 8.91 -12.81 5.28
C GLU A 95 9.56 -11.42 5.33
N ASP A 96 9.51 -10.65 4.25
CA ASP A 96 10.07 -9.30 4.20
C ASP A 96 9.30 -8.35 5.13
N CYS A 97 7.97 -8.43 5.19
CA CYS A 97 7.18 -7.67 6.16
C CYS A 97 7.61 -8.00 7.61
N ARG A 98 7.80 -9.28 7.94
CA ARG A 98 8.27 -9.71 9.27
C ARG A 98 9.68 -9.21 9.59
N LYS A 99 10.61 -9.25 8.62
CA LYS A 99 11.96 -8.71 8.78
C LYS A 99 11.95 -7.20 9.08
N LEU A 100 10.96 -6.49 8.58
CA LEU A 100 10.84 -5.04 8.73
C LEU A 100 9.93 -4.60 9.87
N ASP A 101 9.45 -5.52 10.70
CA ASP A 101 8.46 -5.27 11.75
C ASP A 101 7.22 -4.53 11.22
N CYS A 102 6.85 -4.81 9.95
CA CYS A 102 5.75 -4.16 9.25
C CYS A 102 4.53 -5.08 9.22
N ASP A 103 3.46 -4.67 9.89
CA ASP A 103 2.20 -5.41 9.96
C ASP A 103 1.15 -4.90 8.96
N MET A 104 1.55 -4.03 8.04
CA MET A 104 0.67 -3.45 7.03
C MET A 104 1.22 -3.62 5.62
N LEU A 105 0.42 -4.25 4.78
CA LEU A 105 0.68 -4.38 3.36
C LEU A 105 -0.38 -3.60 2.60
N ARG A 106 -0.01 -2.88 1.54
CA ARG A 106 -0.98 -2.17 0.73
C ARG A 106 -0.95 -2.58 -0.73
N ILE A 107 -2.13 -2.62 -1.34
CA ILE A 107 -2.31 -2.68 -2.79
C ILE A 107 -2.26 -1.25 -3.31
N GLY A 108 -1.26 -0.95 -4.16
CA GLY A 108 -1.06 0.39 -4.69
C GLY A 108 -2.07 0.80 -5.77
N MET A 109 -2.63 -0.17 -6.50
CA MET A 109 -3.63 0.05 -7.55
C MET A 109 -4.25 -1.28 -7.99
N LEU A 110 -5.52 -1.24 -8.41
CA LEU A 110 -6.20 -2.37 -9.04
C LEU A 110 -5.64 -2.62 -10.46
N PRO A 111 -5.75 -3.85 -11.00
CA PRO A 111 -5.37 -4.14 -12.38
C PRO A 111 -6.14 -3.26 -13.38
N MET A 112 -5.44 -2.73 -14.38
CA MET A 112 -6.04 -1.85 -15.41
C MET A 112 -7.18 -2.52 -16.17
N THR A 113 -7.21 -3.85 -16.21
CA THR A 113 -8.31 -4.62 -16.82
C THR A 113 -9.65 -4.47 -16.09
N CYS A 114 -9.63 -3.99 -14.84
CA CYS A 114 -10.83 -3.69 -14.06
C CYS A 114 -11.47 -2.35 -14.46
N MET A 115 -10.70 -1.46 -15.11
CA MET A 115 -11.22 -0.17 -15.54
C MET A 115 -12.24 -0.33 -16.67
N GLY A 116 -13.40 0.31 -16.50
CA GLY A 116 -14.53 0.18 -17.45
C GLY A 116 -15.28 -1.16 -17.37
N ASN A 117 -14.97 -2.03 -16.41
CA ASN A 117 -15.60 -3.33 -16.26
C ASN A 117 -16.01 -3.59 -14.81
N TYR A 118 -17.29 -3.40 -14.53
CA TYR A 118 -17.87 -3.60 -13.18
C TYR A 118 -17.58 -5.00 -12.62
N GLN A 119 -17.83 -6.05 -13.41
CA GLN A 119 -17.66 -7.42 -12.91
C GLN A 119 -16.21 -7.72 -12.54
N LYS A 120 -15.25 -7.29 -13.36
CA LYS A 120 -13.83 -7.45 -13.03
C LYS A 120 -13.42 -6.67 -11.79
N ALA A 121 -14.01 -5.51 -11.55
CA ALA A 121 -13.77 -4.75 -10.33
C ALA A 121 -14.31 -5.48 -9.08
N VAL A 122 -15.48 -6.09 -9.19
CA VAL A 122 -16.05 -6.94 -8.12
C VAL A 122 -15.20 -8.19 -7.90
N ASP A 123 -14.75 -8.85 -8.95
CA ASP A 123 -13.92 -10.06 -8.86
C ASP A 123 -12.57 -9.73 -8.21
N PHE A 124 -11.94 -8.62 -8.59
CA PHE A 124 -10.73 -8.11 -7.93
C PHE A 124 -10.96 -7.83 -6.44
N ALA A 125 -12.07 -7.18 -6.09
CA ALA A 125 -12.36 -6.88 -4.68
C ALA A 125 -12.52 -8.17 -3.85
N LYS A 126 -13.20 -9.18 -4.38
CA LYS A 126 -13.34 -10.49 -3.73
C LYS A 126 -12.00 -11.20 -3.58
N GLU A 127 -11.17 -11.20 -4.62
CA GLU A 127 -9.81 -11.74 -4.57
C GLU A 127 -8.97 -11.02 -3.50
N ALA A 128 -9.01 -9.67 -3.47
CA ALA A 128 -8.30 -8.88 -2.46
C ALA A 128 -8.80 -9.19 -1.04
N ASN A 129 -10.10 -9.46 -0.86
CA ASN A 129 -10.65 -9.88 0.41
C ASN A 129 -10.12 -11.25 0.87
N GLU A 130 -9.99 -12.20 -0.04
CA GLU A 130 -9.39 -13.53 0.26
C GLU A 130 -7.94 -13.39 0.71
N TYR A 131 -7.14 -12.56 0.03
CA TYR A 131 -5.77 -12.26 0.46
C TYR A 131 -5.73 -11.50 1.79
N ALA A 132 -6.66 -10.57 2.05
CA ALA A 132 -6.73 -9.89 3.33
C ALA A 132 -6.97 -10.87 4.49
N LEU A 133 -7.87 -11.83 4.31
CA LEU A 133 -8.12 -12.88 5.31
C LEU A 133 -6.90 -13.77 5.51
N LYS A 134 -6.25 -14.20 4.43
CA LYS A 134 -5.06 -15.04 4.48
C LYS A 134 -3.87 -14.34 5.15
N LEU A 135 -3.58 -13.09 4.77
CA LEU A 135 -2.50 -12.30 5.36
C LEU A 135 -2.74 -12.02 6.85
N LYS A 136 -4.01 -11.91 7.25
CA LYS A 136 -4.38 -11.77 8.66
C LYS A 136 -3.94 -12.95 9.52
N GLU A 137 -3.95 -14.18 8.98
CA GLU A 137 -3.42 -15.36 9.66
C GLU A 137 -1.89 -15.27 9.85
N ASP A 138 -1.21 -14.57 8.95
CA ASP A 138 0.23 -14.26 9.01
C ASP A 138 0.56 -13.03 9.87
N GLY A 139 -0.45 -12.37 10.46
CA GLY A 139 -0.31 -11.18 11.30
C GLY A 139 -0.15 -9.89 10.51
N ILE A 140 -0.52 -9.87 9.22
CA ILE A 140 -0.41 -8.72 8.33
C ILE A 140 -1.81 -8.26 7.90
N ASP A 141 -2.10 -6.98 8.03
CA ASP A 141 -3.33 -6.36 7.54
C ASP A 141 -3.13 -5.85 6.11
N LEU A 142 -4.06 -6.19 5.20
CA LEU A 142 -4.03 -5.73 3.82
C LEU A 142 -4.90 -4.48 3.65
N TYR A 143 -4.37 -3.47 2.96
CA TYR A 143 -5.03 -2.20 2.69
C TYR A 143 -5.05 -1.87 1.21
N TYR A 144 -6.02 -1.10 0.78
CA TYR A 144 -6.13 -0.58 -0.57
C TYR A 144 -5.84 0.93 -0.58
N HIS A 145 -4.91 1.37 -1.41
CA HIS A 145 -4.60 2.77 -1.66
C HIS A 145 -5.37 3.28 -2.87
N ASN A 146 -6.14 4.35 -2.70
CA ASN A 146 -6.91 4.93 -3.80
C ASN A 146 -6.12 5.95 -4.61
N HIS A 147 -6.46 6.02 -5.90
CA HIS A 147 -6.14 7.11 -6.80
C HIS A 147 -7.44 7.86 -7.18
N HIS A 148 -7.35 8.75 -8.18
CA HIS A 148 -8.52 9.46 -8.70
C HIS A 148 -9.43 8.57 -9.58
N VAL A 149 -8.90 7.48 -10.12
CA VAL A 149 -9.60 6.57 -11.04
C VAL A 149 -10.71 5.78 -10.34
N GLU A 150 -10.61 5.56 -9.02
CA GLU A 150 -11.62 4.86 -8.24
C GLU A 150 -12.87 5.70 -7.97
N PHE A 151 -12.87 6.98 -8.40
CA PHE A 151 -14.07 7.83 -8.36
C PHE A 151 -14.89 7.79 -9.65
N VAL A 152 -14.57 6.89 -10.60
CA VAL A 152 -15.48 6.51 -11.67
C VAL A 152 -16.71 5.83 -11.08
N ARG A 153 -17.88 6.02 -11.73
CA ARG A 153 -19.14 5.46 -11.26
C ARG A 153 -19.63 4.34 -12.16
N TYR A 154 -20.15 3.31 -11.50
CA TYR A 154 -20.93 2.24 -12.10
C TYR A 154 -22.31 2.27 -11.48
N ASP A 155 -23.36 2.50 -12.27
CA ASP A 155 -24.74 2.63 -11.81
C ASP A 155 -24.93 3.59 -10.61
N GLY A 156 -24.14 4.67 -10.60
CA GLY A 156 -24.20 5.69 -9.55
C GLY A 156 -23.27 5.48 -8.37
N GLU A 157 -22.69 4.29 -8.18
CA GLU A 157 -21.73 3.99 -7.10
C GLU A 157 -20.28 4.23 -7.55
N PHE A 158 -19.44 4.76 -6.67
CA PHE A 158 -18.00 4.87 -6.93
C PHE A 158 -17.34 3.49 -6.91
N LEU A 159 -16.36 3.30 -7.80
CA LEU A 159 -15.55 2.08 -7.82
C LEU A 159 -14.93 1.81 -6.44
N LEU A 160 -14.47 2.84 -5.73
CA LEU A 160 -13.91 2.69 -4.38
C LEU A 160 -14.95 2.10 -3.39
N ASP A 161 -16.21 2.52 -3.48
CA ASP A 161 -17.28 1.99 -2.64
C ASP A 161 -17.63 0.54 -3.02
N ILE A 162 -17.59 0.22 -4.30
CA ILE A 162 -17.77 -1.16 -4.81
C ILE A 162 -16.69 -2.09 -4.27
N ILE A 163 -15.43 -1.64 -4.29
CA ILE A 163 -14.31 -2.41 -3.69
C ILE A 163 -14.60 -2.64 -2.21
N ARG A 164 -14.93 -1.59 -1.46
CA ARG A 164 -15.23 -1.71 -0.02
C ARG A 164 -16.38 -2.67 0.27
N ALA A 165 -17.46 -2.60 -0.51
CA ALA A 165 -18.64 -3.45 -0.32
C ALA A 165 -18.36 -4.94 -0.57
N ASN A 166 -17.41 -5.25 -1.46
CA ASN A 166 -17.07 -6.62 -1.85
C ASN A 166 -15.80 -7.16 -1.16
N ALA A 167 -15.11 -6.34 -0.36
CA ALA A 167 -13.90 -6.71 0.37
C ALA A 167 -13.96 -6.23 1.84
N PRO A 168 -14.83 -6.82 2.69
CA PRO A 168 -15.02 -6.35 4.06
C PRO A 168 -13.79 -6.54 4.99
N ALA A 169 -12.88 -7.45 4.65
CA ALA A 169 -11.62 -7.66 5.39
C ALA A 169 -10.51 -6.70 4.97
N LEU A 170 -10.67 -6.01 3.84
CA LEU A 170 -9.70 -5.06 3.31
C LEU A 170 -9.80 -3.72 4.02
N GLY A 171 -8.67 -3.19 4.53
CA GLY A 171 -8.59 -1.83 5.02
C GLY A 171 -8.36 -0.81 3.88
N PHE A 172 -8.29 0.47 4.25
CA PHE A 172 -8.05 1.55 3.27
C PHE A 172 -6.96 2.49 3.75
N GLU A 173 -6.04 2.79 2.85
CA GLU A 173 -5.17 3.95 2.89
C GLU A 173 -5.80 5.00 1.99
N LEU A 174 -6.41 6.03 2.61
CA LEU A 174 -7.11 7.07 1.86
C LEU A 174 -6.17 8.20 1.48
N ASP A 175 -5.77 8.25 0.22
CA ASP A 175 -5.00 9.37 -0.30
C ASP A 175 -5.91 10.57 -0.56
N SER A 176 -5.79 11.58 0.31
CA SER A 176 -6.61 12.79 0.29
C SER A 176 -6.38 13.66 -0.96
N HIS A 177 -5.14 13.65 -1.52
CA HIS A 177 -4.83 14.32 -2.77
C HIS A 177 -5.62 13.69 -3.93
N TRP A 178 -5.60 12.36 -4.03
CA TRP A 178 -6.31 11.66 -5.10
C TRP A 178 -7.83 11.73 -4.95
N ILE A 179 -8.36 11.77 -3.72
CA ILE A 179 -9.78 12.02 -3.48
C ILE A 179 -10.16 13.39 -4.03
N HIS A 180 -9.40 14.44 -3.70
CA HIS A 180 -9.63 15.79 -4.20
C HIS A 180 -9.52 15.86 -5.73
N ARG A 181 -8.48 15.24 -6.30
CA ARG A 181 -8.28 15.16 -7.76
C ARG A 181 -9.40 14.39 -8.46
N GLY A 182 -10.02 13.42 -7.81
CA GLY A 182 -11.23 12.72 -8.25
C GLY A 182 -12.52 13.54 -8.12
N GLY A 183 -12.41 14.83 -7.77
CA GLY A 183 -13.56 15.74 -7.64
C GLY A 183 -14.39 15.52 -6.38
N GLN A 184 -13.82 14.85 -5.36
CA GLN A 184 -14.50 14.53 -4.12
C GLN A 184 -13.93 15.32 -2.93
N ASP A 185 -14.72 15.39 -1.86
CA ASP A 185 -14.33 16.02 -0.60
C ASP A 185 -13.60 14.99 0.30
N PRO A 186 -12.29 15.17 0.57
CA PRO A 186 -11.52 14.23 1.40
C PRO A 186 -12.11 14.04 2.81
N VAL A 187 -12.62 15.12 3.42
CA VAL A 187 -13.19 15.05 4.76
C VAL A 187 -14.44 14.16 4.80
N LYS A 188 -15.28 14.23 3.75
CA LYS A 188 -16.46 13.37 3.64
C LYS A 188 -16.05 11.90 3.48
N PHE A 189 -15.03 11.62 2.67
CA PHE A 189 -14.54 10.25 2.46
C PHE A 189 -13.87 9.68 3.70
N ILE A 190 -13.03 10.45 4.40
CA ILE A 190 -12.44 10.03 5.67
C ILE A 190 -13.54 9.66 6.69
N LYS A 191 -14.59 10.49 6.81
CA LYS A 191 -15.73 10.18 7.67
C LYS A 191 -16.50 8.94 7.22
N LYS A 192 -16.73 8.77 5.92
CA LYS A 192 -17.45 7.63 5.32
C LYS A 192 -16.69 6.30 5.55
N TYR A 193 -15.36 6.34 5.52
CA TYR A 193 -14.49 5.17 5.68
C TYR A 193 -13.95 5.02 7.11
N ALA A 194 -14.48 5.79 8.08
CA ALA A 194 -14.07 5.66 9.47
C ALA A 194 -14.20 4.20 9.96
N GLY A 195 -13.17 3.75 10.70
CA GLY A 195 -13.10 2.37 11.20
C GLY A 195 -12.36 1.38 10.31
N CYS A 196 -12.07 1.72 9.03
CA CYS A 196 -11.27 0.89 8.14
C CYS A 196 -10.05 1.62 7.54
N ILE A 197 -9.70 2.79 8.09
CA ILE A 197 -8.54 3.59 7.67
C ILE A 197 -7.42 3.43 8.69
N ARG A 198 -6.19 3.25 8.20
CA ARG A 198 -4.97 3.26 9.02
C ARG A 198 -3.98 4.34 8.59
N LEU A 199 -3.90 4.64 7.30
CA LEU A 199 -3.06 5.71 6.72
C LEU A 199 -3.93 6.69 5.92
N VAL A 200 -3.48 7.97 5.89
CA VAL A 200 -4.10 9.05 5.12
C VAL A 200 -3.01 9.85 4.42
#